data_ca742f0d10f61825b7814ec70d92083f
#
_entry.id   ca742f0d10f61825b7814ec70d92083f
#
_cell.length_a   1.000
_cell.length_b   1.000
_cell.length_c   1.000
_cell.angle_alpha   90.00
_cell.angle_beta   90.00
_cell.angle_gamma   90.00
#
_symmetry.space_group_name_H-M   'P 1'
#
loop_
_entity.id
_entity.type
_entity.pdbx_description
1 polymer ?
#
loop_
_entity_poly.entity_id
_entity_poly.type
_entity_poly.pdbx_seq_one_letter_code
_entity_poly.pdbx_strand_id
1 'polypeptide(L)'
;NDDDTLDVDNKSCVRCMHCLNVMTKALSPGDDRGASILIGGKRALKVGDLMGTMIVPFMKLDTEEDFEKLKEFARSLLEFFADNALEHERIGETMDRIGLPAFIEALGIDPDPNMVNHPRTSCYVRTDDFDEEAAKYFERKLHKDASRAAAE
;
A
#
# COMPACT_ATOMS: atom_id res chain seq x y z
N ASN A 1 -6.99 17.75 -21.91
CA ASN A 1 -6.73 17.51 -23.35
C ASN A 1 -7.97 17.88 -24.16
N ASP A 2 -7.80 18.24 -25.43
CA ASP A 2 -8.89 18.67 -26.33
C ASP A 2 -9.88 17.53 -26.70
N ASP A 3 -9.56 16.30 -26.34
CA ASP A 3 -10.33 15.08 -26.55
C ASP A 3 -11.08 14.60 -25.31
N ASP A 4 -11.26 15.48 -24.32
CA ASP A 4 -11.87 15.17 -23.01
C ASP A 4 -11.16 14.06 -22.21
N THR A 5 -9.89 13.76 -22.55
CA THR A 5 -9.06 12.83 -21.77
C THR A 5 -8.21 13.55 -20.72
N LEU A 6 -7.89 12.84 -19.65
CA LEU A 6 -7.02 13.32 -18.60
C LEU A 6 -5.64 12.68 -18.73
N ASP A 7 -4.62 13.51 -18.82
CA ASP A 7 -3.23 13.04 -18.74
C ASP A 7 -2.74 13.18 -17.29
N VAL A 8 -2.28 12.08 -16.71
CA VAL A 8 -1.84 12.03 -15.31
C VAL A 8 -0.31 11.91 -15.28
N ASP A 9 0.36 12.91 -14.70
CA ASP A 9 1.79 12.82 -14.42
C ASP A 9 2.06 11.79 -13.30
N ASN A 10 2.37 10.57 -13.70
CA ASN A 10 2.68 9.49 -12.78
C ASN A 10 4.04 9.65 -12.08
N LYS A 11 4.91 10.58 -12.49
CA LYS A 11 6.22 10.79 -11.84
C LYS A 11 6.09 11.36 -10.43
N SER A 12 5.09 12.21 -10.23
CA SER A 12 4.80 12.82 -8.93
C SER A 12 3.69 12.10 -8.15
N CYS A 13 3.13 11.05 -8.72
CA CYS A 13 2.03 10.29 -8.14
C CYS A 13 2.54 9.31 -7.09
N VAL A 14 2.12 9.48 -5.85
CA VAL A 14 2.44 8.56 -4.71
C VAL A 14 1.48 7.36 -4.64
N ARG A 15 0.61 7.17 -5.62
CA ARG A 15 -0.35 6.07 -5.75
C ARG A 15 -1.24 5.86 -4.51
N CYS A 16 -1.60 6.94 -3.83
CA CYS A 16 -2.44 6.90 -2.63
C CYS A 16 -3.93 6.68 -2.93
N MET A 17 -4.33 6.64 -4.19
CA MET A 17 -5.70 6.45 -4.68
C MET A 17 -6.73 7.49 -4.22
N HIS A 18 -6.28 8.57 -3.57
CA HIS A 18 -7.18 9.60 -3.05
C HIS A 18 -8.02 10.27 -4.15
N CYS A 19 -7.41 10.55 -5.31
CA CYS A 19 -8.11 11.14 -6.46
C CYS A 19 -9.24 10.22 -6.98
N LEU A 20 -9.02 8.92 -7.05
CA LEU A 20 -10.03 7.95 -7.46
C LEU A 20 -11.22 7.92 -6.48
N ASN A 21 -10.92 8.01 -5.18
CA ASN A 21 -11.96 8.01 -4.14
C ASN A 21 -12.78 9.32 -4.11
N VAL A 22 -12.19 10.43 -4.51
CA VAL A 22 -12.87 11.75 -4.52
C VAL A 22 -13.62 12.00 -5.84
N MET A 23 -13.04 11.57 -6.97
CA MET A 23 -13.57 11.84 -8.30
C MET A 23 -14.04 10.56 -9.00
N THR A 24 -14.85 9.76 -8.33
CA THR A 24 -15.30 8.44 -8.80
C THR A 24 -16.05 8.46 -10.14
N LYS A 25 -16.61 9.62 -10.54
CA LYS A 25 -17.29 9.77 -11.83
C LYS A 25 -16.35 10.13 -13.00
N ALA A 26 -15.19 10.70 -12.67
CA ALA A 26 -14.22 11.19 -13.66
C ALA A 26 -12.99 10.28 -13.79
N LEU A 27 -12.67 9.54 -12.74
CA LEU A 27 -11.48 8.67 -12.68
C LEU A 27 -11.90 7.28 -12.23
N SER A 28 -11.42 6.28 -12.94
CA SER A 28 -11.54 4.86 -12.56
C SER A 28 -10.16 4.21 -12.46
N PRO A 29 -10.03 3.12 -11.73
CA PRO A 29 -8.83 2.28 -11.80
C PRO A 29 -8.60 1.80 -13.24
N GLY A 30 -7.33 1.68 -13.65
CA GLY A 30 -6.99 1.04 -14.91
C GLY A 30 -7.28 -0.47 -14.90
N ASP A 31 -7.22 -1.08 -16.07
CA ASP A 31 -7.50 -2.52 -16.25
C ASP A 31 -6.37 -3.42 -15.73
N ASP A 32 -5.18 -2.86 -15.54
CA ASP A 32 -4.03 -3.61 -15.03
C ASP A 32 -4.22 -3.97 -13.54
N ARG A 33 -4.22 -5.27 -13.27
CA ARG A 33 -4.27 -5.80 -11.90
C ARG A 33 -2.86 -5.98 -11.35
N GLY A 34 -2.66 -5.52 -10.12
CA GLY A 34 -1.38 -5.62 -9.45
C GLY A 34 -1.42 -5.15 -8.00
N ALA A 35 -0.26 -5.12 -7.38
CA ALA A 35 -0.10 -4.68 -6.01
C ALA A 35 1.09 -3.74 -5.86
N SER A 36 0.96 -2.78 -4.95
CA SER A 36 2.11 -2.03 -4.43
C SER A 36 2.67 -2.78 -3.22
N ILE A 37 4.00 -2.92 -3.15
CA ILE A 37 4.66 -3.64 -2.06
C ILE A 37 5.31 -2.63 -1.12
N LEU A 38 4.88 -2.65 0.12
CA LEU A 38 5.42 -1.84 1.20
C LEU A 38 6.13 -2.73 2.22
N ILE A 39 7.31 -2.32 2.64
CA ILE A 39 8.15 -3.07 3.58
C ILE A 39 8.42 -2.23 4.82
N GLY A 40 8.48 -2.85 5.99
CA GLY A 40 8.85 -2.20 7.24
C GLY A 40 7.72 -1.51 7.99
N GLY A 41 6.46 -1.80 7.65
CA GLY A 41 5.31 -1.33 8.41
C GLY A 41 5.36 -1.80 9.87
N LYS A 42 4.95 -0.92 10.79
CA LYS A 42 5.01 -1.23 12.22
C LYS A 42 3.90 -0.53 12.99
N ARG A 43 3.35 -1.24 13.95
CA ARG A 43 2.48 -0.66 14.96
C ARG A 43 3.28 -0.38 16.23
N ALA A 44 3.27 0.85 16.69
CA ALA A 44 3.94 1.26 17.91
C ALA A 44 2.94 1.96 18.86
N LEU A 45 2.94 1.57 20.14
CA LEU A 45 2.03 2.11 21.15
C LEU A 45 2.18 3.63 21.36
N LYS A 46 3.38 4.16 21.15
CA LYS A 46 3.68 5.59 21.39
C LYS A 46 3.53 6.46 20.15
N VAL A 47 3.72 5.89 18.95
CA VAL A 47 3.82 6.65 17.68
C VAL A 47 2.64 6.35 16.76
N GLY A 48 1.84 5.33 17.10
CA GLY A 48 0.74 4.86 16.26
C GLY A 48 1.20 3.91 15.16
N ASP A 49 0.36 3.75 14.16
CA ASP A 49 0.62 2.85 13.04
C ASP A 49 1.49 3.58 11.99
N LEU A 50 2.64 3.01 11.68
CA LEU A 50 3.52 3.46 10.61
C LEU A 50 3.38 2.54 9.41
N MET A 51 3.10 3.12 8.25
CA MET A 51 3.15 2.39 6.98
C MET A 51 4.60 2.12 6.61
N GLY A 52 4.82 1.00 5.93
CA GLY A 52 6.13 0.67 5.38
C GLY A 52 6.54 1.62 4.26
N THR A 53 7.81 1.55 3.90
CA THR A 53 8.34 2.19 2.69
C THR A 53 7.84 1.45 1.45
N MET A 54 7.34 2.18 0.47
CA MET A 54 6.92 1.62 -0.82
C MET A 54 8.15 1.26 -1.65
N ILE A 55 8.44 -0.03 -1.74
CA ILE A 55 9.61 -0.56 -2.46
C ILE A 55 9.27 -0.90 -3.90
N VAL A 56 8.10 -1.47 -4.14
CA VAL A 56 7.62 -1.71 -5.50
C VAL A 56 6.31 -0.94 -5.68
N PRO A 57 6.31 0.16 -6.43
CA PRO A 57 5.12 0.98 -6.65
C PRO A 57 3.99 0.22 -7.33
N PHE A 58 4.32 -0.65 -8.28
CA PHE A 58 3.37 -1.51 -8.95
C PHE A 58 4.02 -2.81 -9.43
N MET A 59 3.52 -3.93 -8.96
CA MET A 59 3.85 -5.26 -9.46
C MET A 59 2.60 -5.86 -10.10
N LYS A 60 2.65 -6.15 -11.39
CA LYS A 60 1.52 -6.80 -12.08
C LYS A 60 1.28 -8.19 -11.49
N LEU A 61 0.02 -8.53 -11.24
CA LEU A 61 -0.41 -9.81 -10.68
C LEU A 61 -1.64 -10.31 -11.43
N ASP A 62 -1.45 -10.78 -12.65
CA ASP A 62 -2.52 -11.22 -13.53
C ASP A 62 -2.34 -12.69 -13.97
N THR A 63 -1.10 -13.13 -14.09
CA THR A 63 -0.75 -14.48 -14.54
C THR A 63 -0.06 -15.28 -13.44
N GLU A 64 -0.01 -16.61 -13.60
CA GLU A 64 0.73 -17.48 -12.68
C GLU A 64 2.25 -17.11 -12.63
N GLU A 65 2.81 -16.67 -13.75
CA GLU A 65 4.20 -16.21 -13.83
C GLU A 65 4.43 -14.96 -12.96
N ASP A 66 3.45 -14.07 -12.87
CA ASP A 66 3.54 -12.88 -12.04
C ASP A 66 3.49 -13.25 -10.55
N PHE A 67 2.70 -14.25 -10.18
CA PHE A 67 2.68 -14.78 -8.82
C PHE A 67 3.99 -15.50 -8.45
N GLU A 68 4.64 -16.19 -9.39
CA GLU A 68 5.97 -16.76 -9.14
C GLU A 68 7.01 -15.67 -8.90
N LYS A 69 6.99 -14.57 -9.65
CA LYS A 69 7.87 -13.41 -9.39
C LYS A 69 7.64 -12.81 -8.01
N LEU A 70 6.38 -12.70 -7.58
CA LEU A 70 6.06 -12.23 -6.22
C LEU A 70 6.62 -13.17 -5.15
N LYS A 71 6.50 -14.49 -5.35
CA LYS A 71 7.06 -15.50 -4.43
C LYS A 71 8.58 -15.43 -4.37
N GLU A 72 9.23 -15.27 -5.52
CA GLU A 72 10.68 -15.12 -5.60
C GLU A 72 11.15 -13.84 -4.89
N PHE A 73 10.47 -12.72 -5.15
CA PHE A 73 10.72 -11.47 -4.44
C PHE A 73 10.59 -11.65 -2.91
N ALA A 74 9.52 -12.28 -2.45
CA ALA A 74 9.31 -12.52 -1.03
C ALA A 74 10.40 -13.42 -0.42
N ARG A 75 10.87 -14.42 -1.17
CA ARG A 75 11.97 -15.29 -0.75
C ARG A 75 13.27 -14.50 -0.62
N SER A 76 13.66 -13.74 -1.64
CA SER A 76 14.86 -12.89 -1.61
C SER A 76 14.83 -11.89 -0.45
N LEU A 77 13.66 -11.33 -0.15
CA LEU A 77 13.46 -10.44 0.99
C LEU A 77 13.72 -11.14 2.34
N LEU A 78 13.20 -12.36 2.49
CA LEU A 78 13.40 -13.14 3.72
C LEU A 78 14.85 -13.60 3.88
N GLU A 79 15.50 -14.00 2.80
CA GLU A 79 16.93 -14.37 2.77
C GLU A 79 17.79 -13.15 3.14
N PHE A 80 17.53 -12.00 2.51
CA PHE A 80 18.21 -10.76 2.87
C PHE A 80 18.05 -10.42 4.36
N PHE A 81 16.83 -10.55 4.88
CA PHE A 81 16.59 -10.29 6.31
C PHE A 81 17.32 -11.27 7.21
N ALA A 82 17.30 -12.57 6.88
CA ALA A 82 18.00 -13.59 7.65
C ALA A 82 19.52 -13.35 7.72
N ASP A 83 20.11 -12.87 6.62
CA ASP A 83 21.56 -12.65 6.53
C ASP A 83 22.02 -11.34 7.18
N ASN A 84 21.16 -10.34 7.26
CA ASN A 84 21.54 -8.97 7.64
C ASN A 84 20.92 -8.47 8.94
N ALA A 85 19.85 -9.09 9.46
CA ALA A 85 19.18 -8.62 10.66
C ALA A 85 20.04 -8.84 11.92
N LEU A 86 20.03 -7.85 12.81
CA LEU A 86 20.58 -7.99 14.14
C LEU A 86 19.55 -8.59 15.10
N GLU A 87 20.00 -9.02 16.28
CA GLU A 87 19.11 -9.56 17.31
C GLU A 87 18.01 -8.55 17.68
N HIS A 88 16.75 -8.99 17.70
CA HIS A 88 15.56 -8.18 17.96
C HIS A 88 15.22 -7.10 16.90
N GLU A 89 15.96 -7.03 15.81
CA GLU A 89 15.69 -6.09 14.72
C GLU A 89 14.52 -6.56 13.85
N ARG A 90 13.70 -5.63 13.39
CA ARG A 90 12.65 -5.88 12.40
C ARG A 90 13.13 -5.44 11.03
N ILE A 91 12.52 -5.97 9.98
CA ILE A 91 12.95 -5.71 8.60
C ILE A 91 13.02 -4.21 8.25
N GLY A 92 12.11 -3.38 8.75
CA GLY A 92 12.16 -1.93 8.54
C GLY A 92 13.35 -1.27 9.25
N GLU A 93 13.70 -1.76 10.42
CA GLU A 93 14.86 -1.28 11.19
C GLU A 93 16.17 -1.72 10.52
N THR A 94 16.22 -2.94 10.00
CA THR A 94 17.34 -3.44 9.19
C THR A 94 17.52 -2.60 7.93
N MET A 95 16.43 -2.31 7.23
CA MET A 95 16.43 -1.48 6.03
C MET A 95 16.92 -0.05 6.34
N ASP A 96 16.43 0.57 7.42
CA ASP A 96 16.84 1.91 7.82
C ASP A 96 18.35 1.95 8.22
N ARG A 97 18.85 0.92 8.88
CA ARG A 97 20.25 0.82 9.27
C ARG A 97 21.20 0.63 8.09
N ILE A 98 20.84 -0.25 7.15
CA ILE A 98 21.66 -0.54 5.96
C ILE A 98 21.53 0.59 4.93
N GLY A 99 20.39 1.23 4.88
CA GLY A 99 20.04 2.25 3.92
C GLY A 99 19.30 1.70 2.70
N LEU A 100 18.32 2.47 2.23
CA LEU A 100 17.46 2.08 1.11
C LEU A 100 18.23 1.73 -0.18
N PRO A 101 19.25 2.49 -0.62
CA PRO A 101 19.99 2.14 -1.83
C PRO A 101 20.62 0.75 -1.79
N ALA A 102 21.32 0.42 -0.70
CA ALA A 102 21.93 -0.90 -0.54
C ALA A 102 20.90 -2.03 -0.41
N PHE A 103 19.74 -1.73 0.20
CA PHE A 103 18.64 -2.67 0.32
C PHE A 103 18.02 -3.02 -1.05
N ILE A 104 17.70 -2.03 -1.88
CA ILE A 104 17.12 -2.28 -3.21
C ILE A 104 18.13 -2.95 -4.15
N GLU A 105 19.42 -2.59 -4.07
CA GLU A 105 20.49 -3.24 -4.82
C GLU A 105 20.61 -4.73 -4.45
N ALA A 106 20.60 -5.05 -3.16
CA ALA A 106 20.69 -6.44 -2.68
C ALA A 106 19.49 -7.30 -3.12
N LEU A 107 18.32 -6.70 -3.29
CA LEU A 107 17.12 -7.38 -3.80
C LEU A 107 17.04 -7.40 -5.34
N GLY A 108 18.00 -6.77 -6.04
CA GLY A 108 17.98 -6.68 -7.50
C GLY A 108 16.83 -5.84 -8.05
N ILE A 109 16.37 -4.84 -7.28
CA ILE A 109 15.27 -3.96 -7.67
C ILE A 109 15.84 -2.70 -8.31
N ASP A 110 15.33 -2.34 -9.49
CA ASP A 110 15.66 -1.07 -10.11
C ASP A 110 15.00 0.11 -9.36
N PRO A 111 15.74 1.20 -9.11
CA PRO A 111 15.17 2.39 -8.50
C PRO A 111 14.00 2.96 -9.31
N ASP A 112 12.86 3.17 -8.67
CA ASP A 112 11.66 3.77 -9.29
C ASP A 112 11.37 5.12 -8.61
N PRO A 113 11.14 6.21 -9.37
CA PRO A 113 10.82 7.52 -8.80
C PRO A 113 9.53 7.56 -7.98
N ASN A 114 8.68 6.54 -8.11
CA ASN A 114 7.45 6.39 -7.31
C ASN A 114 7.67 5.61 -6.00
N MET A 115 8.88 5.22 -5.67
CA MET A 115 9.20 4.70 -4.33
C MET A 115 9.00 5.80 -3.31
N VAL A 116 8.21 5.53 -2.27
CA VAL A 116 7.85 6.53 -1.25
C VAL A 116 8.16 6.00 0.14
N ASN A 117 8.98 6.74 0.86
CA ASN A 117 9.27 6.44 2.25
C ASN A 117 8.08 6.86 3.13
N HIS A 118 7.51 5.91 3.87
CA HIS A 118 6.38 6.12 4.77
C HIS A 118 5.21 6.91 4.14
N PRO A 119 4.49 6.33 3.18
CA PRO A 119 3.33 6.98 2.58
C PRO A 119 2.30 7.36 3.65
N ARG A 120 1.77 8.57 3.56
CA ARG A 120 0.90 9.15 4.61
C ARG A 120 -0.51 8.61 4.62
N THR A 121 -0.95 8.02 3.52
CA THR A 121 -2.34 7.57 3.35
C THR A 121 -2.40 6.09 3.00
N SER A 122 -3.47 5.45 3.43
CA SER A 122 -3.76 4.07 3.07
C SER A 122 -4.02 3.95 1.58
N CYS A 123 -3.35 3.00 0.93
CA CYS A 123 -3.55 2.69 -0.47
C CYS A 123 -4.73 1.72 -0.61
N TYR A 124 -5.94 2.22 -0.63
CA TYR A 124 -7.10 1.43 -0.98
C TYR A 124 -7.97 2.16 -2.00
N VAL A 125 -8.59 1.43 -2.86
CA VAL A 125 -9.49 1.93 -3.90
C VAL A 125 -10.92 1.66 -3.45
N ARG A 126 -11.79 2.65 -3.67
CA ARG A 126 -13.22 2.49 -3.49
C ARG A 126 -13.76 1.54 -4.56
N THR A 127 -14.32 0.42 -4.14
CA THR A 127 -14.98 -0.55 -5.04
C THR A 127 -16.40 -0.10 -5.35
N ASP A 128 -17.01 -0.68 -6.38
CA ASP A 128 -18.40 -0.38 -6.76
C ASP A 128 -19.39 -0.67 -5.61
N ASP A 129 -19.07 -1.64 -4.77
CA ASP A 129 -19.89 -2.05 -3.61
C ASP A 129 -19.64 -1.18 -2.37
N PHE A 130 -18.69 -0.24 -2.42
CA PHE A 130 -18.28 0.52 -1.24
C PHE A 130 -19.42 1.30 -0.59
N ASP A 131 -20.30 1.89 -1.42
CA ASP A 131 -21.42 2.70 -0.89
C ASP A 131 -22.45 1.82 -0.18
N GLU A 132 -22.67 0.59 -0.67
CA GLU A 132 -23.56 -0.37 -0.01
C GLU A 132 -22.96 -0.92 1.28
N GLU A 133 -21.67 -1.22 1.29
CA GLU A 133 -20.96 -1.68 2.48
C GLU A 133 -20.87 -0.57 3.54
N ALA A 134 -20.58 0.66 3.13
CA ALA A 134 -20.55 1.82 3.99
C ALA A 134 -21.94 2.07 4.61
N ALA A 135 -23.02 2.00 3.83
CA ALA A 135 -24.38 2.14 4.35
C ALA A 135 -24.67 1.09 5.43
N LYS A 136 -24.37 -0.18 5.17
CA LYS A 136 -24.52 -1.27 6.15
C LYS A 136 -23.70 -1.05 7.42
N TYR A 137 -22.50 -0.49 7.31
CA TYR A 137 -21.65 -0.17 8.45
C TYR A 137 -22.26 0.96 9.30
N PHE A 138 -22.75 2.02 8.67
CA PHE A 138 -23.37 3.15 9.38
C PHE A 138 -24.68 2.75 10.04
N GLU A 139 -25.51 1.93 9.42
CA GLU A 139 -26.71 1.38 10.02
C GLU A 139 -26.38 0.56 11.28
N ARG A 140 -25.39 -0.33 11.22
CA ARG A 140 -24.94 -1.11 12.39
C ARG A 140 -24.42 -0.23 13.51
N LYS A 141 -23.75 0.86 13.18
CA LYS A 141 -23.23 1.82 14.18
C LYS A 141 -24.37 2.56 14.84
N LEU A 142 -25.34 3.06 14.08
CA LEU A 142 -26.54 3.73 14.62
C LEU A 142 -27.34 2.82 15.56
N HIS A 143 -27.50 1.55 15.19
CA HIS A 143 -28.17 0.57 16.07
C HIS A 143 -27.41 0.31 17.37
N LYS A 144 -26.08 0.24 17.32
CA LYS A 144 -25.26 0.07 18.53
C LYS A 144 -25.35 1.29 19.45
N ASP A 145 -25.30 2.49 18.87
CA ASP A 145 -25.36 3.73 19.65
C ASP A 145 -26.74 3.92 20.27
N ALA A 146 -27.82 3.60 19.55
CA ALA A 146 -29.17 3.61 20.06
C ALA A 146 -29.39 2.56 21.21
N SER A 147 -28.80 1.37 21.06
CA SER A 147 -28.90 0.34 22.10
C SER A 147 -28.12 0.71 23.36
N ARG A 148 -27.03 1.44 23.25
CA ARG A 148 -26.26 1.97 24.37
C ARG A 148 -27.00 3.08 25.09
N ALA A 149 -27.59 4.02 24.36
CA ALA A 149 -28.36 5.11 24.92
C ALA A 149 -29.65 4.66 25.61
N ALA A 150 -30.19 3.49 25.24
CA ALA A 150 -31.38 2.90 25.89
C ALA A 150 -31.02 2.06 27.14
N ALA A 151 -29.75 1.81 27.40
CA ALA A 151 -29.24 1.02 28.53
C ALA A 151 -28.68 1.90 29.68
N GLU A 152 -28.57 3.20 29.45
CA GLU A 152 -28.27 4.25 30.45
C GLU A 152 -29.55 4.91 30.96
#